data_090e0be3cff94c11910a3b99bdd0b17b
#
_entry.id   090e0be3cff94c11910a3b99bdd0b17b
#
_cell.length_a   1.000
_cell.length_b   1.000
_cell.length_c   1.000
_cell.angle_alpha   90.00
_cell.angle_beta   90.00
_cell.angle_gamma   90.00
#
_symmetry.space_group_name_H-M   'P 1'
#
loop_
_entity.id
_entity.type
_entity.pdbx_description
1 polymer ?
#
loop_
_entity_poly.entity_id
_entity_poly.type
_entity_poly.pdbx_seq_one_letter_code
_entity_poly.pdbx_strand_id
1 'polypeptide(L)' 'MKMITERELKQLREEFPVGTRVELIRMDDPYNRKLVPGCHGAVRWVDDMGTIHVSWDCGSSLGLIPGEDAWKKI' A
#
# COMPACT_ATOMS: atom_id res chain seq x y z
N MET A 1 -11.41 -15.32 1.08
CA MET A 1 -10.65 -14.15 0.59
C MET A 1 -11.51 -13.34 -0.35
N LYS A 2 -11.59 -12.05 -0.12
CA LYS A 2 -12.39 -11.17 -0.96
C LYS A 2 -11.61 -10.83 -2.23
N MET A 3 -12.19 -11.15 -3.39
CA MET A 3 -11.58 -10.75 -4.66
C MET A 3 -11.96 -9.31 -4.98
N ILE A 4 -10.98 -8.53 -5.40
CA ILE A 4 -11.23 -7.17 -5.86
C ILE A 4 -11.91 -7.21 -7.23
N THR A 5 -12.90 -6.35 -7.46
CA THR A 5 -13.55 -6.24 -8.76
C THR A 5 -12.71 -5.39 -9.71
N GLU A 6 -12.96 -5.51 -11.02
CA GLU A 6 -12.27 -4.68 -12.02
C GLU A 6 -12.50 -3.19 -11.78
N ARG A 7 -13.71 -2.82 -11.37
CA ARG A 7 -14.07 -1.43 -11.05
C ARG A 7 -13.26 -0.93 -9.86
N GLU A 8 -13.19 -1.71 -8.79
CA GLU A 8 -12.43 -1.35 -7.60
C GLU A 8 -10.94 -1.23 -7.93
N LEU A 9 -10.42 -2.15 -8.74
CA LEU A 9 -9.03 -2.14 -9.17
C LEU A 9 -8.70 -0.88 -9.98
N LYS A 10 -9.58 -0.52 -10.90
CA LYS A 10 -9.42 0.69 -11.70
C LYS A 10 -9.41 1.95 -10.82
N GLN A 11 -10.34 2.03 -9.88
CA GLN A 11 -10.41 3.15 -8.93
C GLN A 11 -9.14 3.22 -8.09
N LEU A 12 -8.65 2.09 -7.63
CA LEU A 12 -7.44 2.01 -6.83
C LEU A 12 -6.22 2.52 -7.60
N ARG A 13 -6.09 2.12 -8.87
CA ARG A 13 -5.00 2.57 -9.73
C ARG A 13 -5.08 4.06 -10.05
N GLU A 14 -6.28 4.61 -10.18
CA GLU A 14 -6.49 6.03 -10.41
C GLU A 14 -6.17 6.84 -9.15
N GLU A 15 -6.50 6.31 -7.99
CA GLU A 15 -6.26 6.97 -6.71
C GLU A 15 -4.81 6.93 -6.28
N PHE A 16 -4.09 5.84 -6.64
CA PHE A 16 -2.70 5.63 -6.23
C PHE A 16 -1.79 5.44 -7.45
N PRO A 17 -1.63 6.47 -8.29
CA PRO A 17 -0.68 6.39 -9.39
C PRO A 17 0.77 6.34 -8.89
N VAL A 18 1.68 5.89 -9.76
CA VAL A 18 3.11 5.82 -9.45
C VAL A 18 3.61 7.17 -8.94
N GLY A 19 4.34 7.14 -7.84
CA GLY A 19 4.89 8.35 -7.22
C GLY A 19 4.01 8.96 -6.14
N THR A 20 2.78 8.45 -5.94
CA THR A 20 1.93 8.92 -4.85
C THR A 20 2.62 8.67 -3.52
N ARG A 21 2.75 9.71 -2.70
CA ARG A 21 3.35 9.58 -1.36
C ARG A 21 2.29 9.14 -0.36
N VAL A 22 2.65 8.18 0.48
CA VAL A 22 1.75 7.63 1.50
C VAL A 22 2.47 7.52 2.82
N GLU A 23 1.70 7.57 3.91
CA GLU A 23 2.19 7.34 5.26
C GLU A 23 1.49 6.11 5.83
N LEU A 24 2.26 5.20 6.40
CA LEU A 24 1.71 4.02 7.05
C LEU A 24 1.05 4.41 8.36
N ILE A 25 -0.20 3.98 8.57
CA ILE A 25 -0.93 4.17 9.81
C ILE A 25 -0.88 2.88 10.63
N ARG A 26 -1.15 1.74 9.98
CA ARG A 26 -1.14 0.45 10.65
C ARG A 26 -0.85 -0.67 9.66
N MET A 27 0.00 -1.58 10.04
CA MET A 27 0.25 -2.81 9.27
C MET A 27 0.34 -3.98 10.24
N ASP A 28 -0.44 -5.00 9.98
CA ASP A 28 -0.60 -6.15 10.86
C ASP A 28 0.20 -7.35 10.31
N ASP A 29 1.51 -7.18 10.21
CA ASP A 29 2.43 -8.20 9.72
C ASP A 29 3.41 -8.59 10.84
N PRO A 30 3.31 -9.81 11.39
CA PRO A 30 4.16 -10.23 12.50
C PRO A 30 5.63 -10.37 12.12
N TYR A 31 5.93 -10.49 10.83
CA TYR A 31 7.31 -10.61 10.35
C TYR A 31 7.94 -9.28 9.97
N ASN A 32 7.15 -8.23 9.95
CA ASN A 32 7.64 -6.89 9.64
C ASN A 32 8.39 -6.29 10.82
N ARG A 33 9.64 -5.87 10.59
CA ARG A 33 10.47 -5.23 11.63
C ARG A 33 10.93 -3.82 11.27
N LYS A 34 10.85 -3.44 10.00
CA LYS A 34 11.36 -2.15 9.52
C LYS A 34 10.26 -1.14 9.29
N LEU A 35 9.13 -1.59 8.77
CA LEU A 35 8.03 -0.72 8.41
C LEU A 35 7.12 -0.52 9.61
N VAL A 36 7.13 0.68 10.14
CA VAL A 36 6.37 1.04 11.35
C VAL A 36 5.43 2.21 11.04
N PRO A 37 4.37 2.41 11.84
CA PRO A 37 3.49 3.56 11.69
C PRO A 37 4.28 4.86 11.64
N GLY A 38 3.91 5.74 10.72
CA GLY A 38 4.63 6.99 10.48
C GLY A 38 5.65 6.92 9.34
N CYS A 39 6.01 5.73 8.88
CA CYS A 39 6.89 5.58 7.71
C CYS A 39 6.22 6.14 6.47
N HIS A 40 6.99 6.83 5.64
CA HIS A 40 6.54 7.34 4.34
C HIS A 40 7.12 6.51 3.21
N GLY A 41 6.42 6.49 2.09
CA GLY A 41 6.86 5.79 0.90
C GLY A 41 6.19 6.32 -0.34
N ALA A 42 6.63 5.83 -1.50
CA ALA A 42 6.07 6.19 -2.79
C ALA A 42 5.49 4.96 -3.47
N VAL A 43 4.29 5.10 -4.00
CA VAL A 43 3.63 4.02 -4.74
C VAL A 43 4.43 3.70 -5.99
N ARG A 44 4.70 2.41 -6.20
CA ARG A 44 5.39 1.91 -7.39
C ARG A 44 4.41 1.37 -8.42
N TRP A 45 3.43 0.61 -7.98
CA TRP A 45 2.39 0.06 -8.86
C TRP A 45 1.34 -0.65 -8.02
N VAL A 46 0.19 -0.93 -8.64
CA VAL A 46 -0.89 -1.71 -8.04
C VAL A 46 -1.06 -2.97 -8.87
N ASP A 47 -0.96 -4.13 -8.24
CA ASP A 47 -1.08 -5.40 -8.97
C ASP A 47 -2.54 -5.79 -9.21
N ASP A 48 -2.74 -6.88 -9.95
CA ASP A 48 -4.09 -7.33 -10.32
C ASP A 48 -4.92 -7.81 -9.13
N MET A 49 -4.29 -8.09 -8.01
CA MET A 49 -4.97 -8.48 -6.78
C MET A 49 -5.34 -7.29 -5.90
N GLY A 50 -4.95 -6.09 -6.31
CA GLY A 50 -5.23 -4.86 -5.57
C GLY A 50 -4.21 -4.54 -4.50
N THR A 51 -3.07 -5.24 -4.46
CA THR A 51 -1.99 -4.89 -3.55
C THR A 51 -1.25 -3.67 -4.08
N ILE A 52 -1.09 -2.66 -3.23
CA ILE A 52 -0.37 -1.43 -3.57
C ILE A 52 1.09 -1.62 -3.19
N HIS A 53 1.94 -1.73 -4.20
CA HIS A 53 3.37 -1.89 -3.99
C HIS A 53 4.02 -0.53 -3.75
N VAL A 54 4.71 -0.40 -2.62
CA VAL A 54 5.28 0.86 -2.15
C VAL A 54 6.77 0.69 -1.90
N SER A 55 7.56 1.67 -2.31
CA SER A 55 8.96 1.78 -1.93
C SER A 55 9.01 2.67 -0.69
N TRP A 56 9.23 2.06 0.46
CA TRP A 56 9.23 2.76 1.73
C TRP A 56 10.59 3.38 2.03
N ASP A 57 10.59 4.59 2.56
CA ASP A 57 11.83 5.31 2.86
C ASP A 57 12.67 4.61 3.92
N CYS A 58 12.05 3.78 4.76
CA CYS A 58 12.75 2.98 5.77
C CYS A 58 13.46 1.74 5.20
N GLY A 59 13.39 1.52 3.89
CA GLY A 59 14.05 0.40 3.21
C GLY A 59 13.19 -0.84 3.03
N SER A 60 11.93 -0.80 3.44
CA SER A 60 11.00 -1.90 3.22
C SER A 60 10.38 -1.81 1.82
N SER A 61 9.93 -2.95 1.30
CA SER A 61 9.19 -3.03 0.04
C SER A 61 7.85 -3.74 0.21
N LEU A 62 7.33 -3.80 1.44
CA LEU A 62 6.06 -4.46 1.72
C LEU A 62 4.91 -3.72 1.03
N GLY A 63 3.99 -4.49 0.43
CA GLY A 63 2.80 -3.95 -0.19
C GLY A 63 1.69 -3.66 0.82
N LEU A 64 0.78 -2.75 0.46
CA LEU A 64 -0.39 -2.43 1.25
C LEU A 64 -1.59 -3.21 0.71
N ILE A 65 -2.33 -3.85 1.61
CA ILE A 65 -3.51 -4.65 1.26
C ILE A 65 -4.75 -3.91 1.75
N PRO A 66 -5.59 -3.38 0.82
CA PRO A 66 -6.82 -2.71 1.21
C PRO A 66 -7.69 -3.62 2.08
N GLY A 67 -8.20 -3.08 3.18
CA GLY A 67 -9.00 -3.84 4.13
C GLY A 67 -8.20 -4.49 5.25
N GLU A 68 -6.90 -4.68 5.09
CA GLU A 68 -6.03 -5.25 6.13
C GLU A 68 -5.08 -4.22 6.71
N ASP A 69 -4.51 -3.38 5.86
CA ASP A 69 -3.56 -2.34 6.26
C ASP A 69 -4.22 -0.97 6.20
N ALA A 70 -3.72 -0.03 6.99
CA ALA A 70 -4.22 1.35 6.98
C ALA A 70 -3.09 2.32 6.64
N TRP A 71 -3.37 3.24 5.75
CA TRP A 71 -2.43 4.26 5.29
C TRP A 71 -3.20 5.51 4.84
N LYS A 72 -2.48 6.58 4.60
CA LYS A 72 -3.07 7.82 4.05
C LYS A 72 -2.13 8.44 3.03
N LYS A 73 -2.68 9.20 2.10
CA LYS A 73 -1.89 10.04 1.20
C LYS A 73 -1.36 11.25 1.96
N ILE A 74 -0.18 11.67 1.59
CA ILE A 74 0.45 12.85 2.17
C ILE A 74 0.92 13.83 1.10
#